data_ba153151e15ca9e23b71b43a3f721a37
#
_entry.id   ba153151e15ca9e23b71b43a3f721a37
#
_cell.length_a   1.000
_cell.length_b   1.000
_cell.length_c   1.000
_cell.angle_alpha   90.00
_cell.angle_beta   90.00
_cell.angle_gamma   90.00
#
_symmetry.space_group_name_H-M   'P 1'
#
loop_
_entity.id
_entity.type
_entity.pdbx_description
1 polymer ?
#
loop_
_entity_poly.entity_id
_entity_poly.type
_entity_poly.pdbx_seq_one_letter_code
_entity_poly.pdbx_strand_id
1 'polypeptide(L)'
;MNTLDRRKFITIAGGVSLAMALPSLAFAEGGTLADIRKRGKLTVGTEAAYEPYEFVENGKVVGYGHDILDYMASKLGVTLDQVNLPFQGLLPGLMTHKFDFVATSVGINPERAKRFAFSEPVGVVDTVLVVRSNDSAIAKAEDIAGHVVGTQMGSSSQPIAQAFDAQLKTKGAGYADIKLFQAYPDVMVALTNKTLDVGIMPSNVVAVLMKKEPGQFRVIGKIGEPKMLAWVANPQDLEIRTFINTSLTELTKSGQLAQMQKKWFGYTMNLPTSGYLPEGAV
;
A
#
# COMPACT_ATOMS: atom_id res chain seq x y z
N MET A 1 -74.50 29.80 30.11
CA MET A 1 -74.52 29.18 28.79
C MET A 1 -74.05 30.17 27.76
N ASN A 2 -72.76 30.21 27.50
CA ASN A 2 -72.20 31.08 26.47
C ASN A 2 -71.06 30.30 25.76
N THR A 3 -71.31 30.03 24.57
CA THR A 3 -70.38 29.43 23.58
C THR A 3 -69.31 30.45 23.23
N LEU A 4 -68.01 30.13 23.58
CA LEU A 4 -66.86 30.91 23.17
C LEU A 4 -66.31 30.38 21.86
N ASP A 5 -66.33 31.32 20.91
CA ASP A 5 -65.96 31.25 19.53
C ASP A 5 -64.44 30.93 19.33
N ARG A 6 -64.14 29.88 18.56
CA ARG A 6 -62.77 29.35 18.26
C ARG A 6 -62.23 29.93 16.96
N ARG A 7 -62.31 31.20 16.72
CA ARG A 7 -61.78 31.79 15.46
C ARG A 7 -61.19 33.14 15.76
N LYS A 8 -59.89 33.24 15.90
CA LYS A 8 -58.99 34.35 15.55
C LYS A 8 -57.76 34.33 16.47
N PHE A 9 -56.70 33.61 16.06
CA PHE A 9 -55.30 34.01 16.36
C PHE A 9 -54.41 33.49 15.23
N ILE A 10 -54.42 34.19 14.12
CA ILE A 10 -53.34 34.14 13.14
C ILE A 10 -52.53 35.40 13.43
N THR A 11 -51.38 35.24 14.00
CA THR A 11 -50.36 36.30 14.02
C THR A 11 -49.00 35.71 13.81
N ILE A 12 -48.47 35.87 12.63
CA ILE A 12 -47.12 36.15 12.20
C ILE A 12 -46.05 35.73 13.21
N ALA A 13 -45.43 34.57 12.96
CA ALA A 13 -44.11 34.24 13.42
C ALA A 13 -43.18 34.24 12.20
N GLY A 14 -42.45 35.36 12.05
CA GLY A 14 -41.39 35.52 11.06
C GLY A 14 -40.31 34.50 11.33
N GLY A 15 -40.23 33.48 10.47
CA GLY A 15 -39.14 32.50 10.52
C GLY A 15 -37.84 33.10 10.07
N VAL A 16 -36.97 33.40 11.00
CA VAL A 16 -35.54 33.61 10.73
C VAL A 16 -34.96 32.22 10.50
N SER A 17 -34.86 31.82 9.23
CA SER A 17 -34.12 30.60 8.83
C SER A 17 -32.64 30.86 9.04
N LEU A 18 -32.14 30.45 10.21
CA LEU A 18 -30.71 30.33 10.46
C LEU A 18 -30.19 29.16 9.61
N ALA A 19 -29.74 29.45 8.42
CA ALA A 19 -29.00 28.49 7.60
C ALA A 19 -27.69 28.18 8.35
N MET A 20 -27.68 27.12 9.14
CA MET A 20 -26.44 26.49 9.60
C MET A 20 -25.70 25.99 8.36
N ALA A 21 -24.70 26.77 7.91
CA ALA A 21 -23.69 26.28 6.99
C ALA A 21 -22.90 25.17 7.73
N LEU A 22 -23.31 23.94 7.54
CA LEU A 22 -22.48 22.77 7.86
C LEU A 22 -21.19 22.96 7.06
N PRO A 23 -20.00 22.90 7.68
CA PRO A 23 -18.78 22.85 6.91
C PRO A 23 -18.90 21.56 6.07
N SER A 24 -19.02 21.71 4.76
CA SER A 24 -18.84 20.61 3.83
C SER A 24 -17.45 20.07 4.13
N LEU A 25 -17.38 18.83 4.64
CA LEU A 25 -16.18 18.03 4.56
C LEU A 25 -15.90 17.92 3.05
N ALA A 26 -15.08 18.83 2.54
CA ALA A 26 -14.55 18.73 1.20
C ALA A 26 -13.70 17.45 1.20
N PHE A 27 -14.30 16.34 0.80
CA PHE A 27 -13.52 15.22 0.32
C PHE A 27 -12.63 15.81 -0.77
N ALA A 28 -11.33 15.57 -0.68
CA ALA A 28 -10.43 15.94 -1.75
C ALA A 28 -10.97 15.22 -3.00
N GLU A 29 -11.63 15.97 -3.89
CA GLU A 29 -11.94 15.46 -5.21
C GLU A 29 -10.60 15.13 -5.82
N GLY A 30 -10.29 13.81 -5.96
CA GLY A 30 -9.23 13.32 -6.79
C GLY A 30 -9.40 14.00 -8.12
N GLY A 31 -8.39 14.67 -8.61
CA GLY A 31 -8.59 15.59 -9.67
C GLY A 31 -7.39 15.65 -10.60
N THR A 32 -7.46 16.58 -11.51
CA THR A 32 -6.39 16.91 -12.46
C THR A 32 -5.17 17.48 -11.74
N LEU A 33 -4.02 17.52 -12.41
CA LEU A 33 -2.83 18.22 -11.91
C LEU A 33 -3.11 19.72 -11.64
N ALA A 34 -4.08 20.30 -12.36
CA ALA A 34 -4.53 21.68 -12.12
C ALA A 34 -5.19 21.83 -10.75
N ASP A 35 -6.00 20.87 -10.33
CA ASP A 35 -6.66 20.89 -9.02
C ASP A 35 -5.64 20.72 -7.89
N ILE A 36 -4.64 19.84 -8.06
CA ILE A 36 -3.53 19.68 -7.11
C ILE A 36 -2.76 20.98 -6.95
N ARG A 37 -2.40 21.66 -8.05
CA ARG A 37 -1.73 22.98 -8.00
C ARG A 37 -2.59 24.05 -7.36
N LYS A 38 -3.87 24.11 -7.70
CA LYS A 38 -4.83 25.07 -7.12
C LYS A 38 -4.99 24.88 -5.61
N ARG A 39 -5.01 23.63 -5.15
CA ARG A 39 -5.08 23.26 -3.74
C ARG A 39 -3.76 23.49 -3.01
N GLY A 40 -2.64 23.60 -3.73
CA GLY A 40 -1.29 23.77 -3.18
C GLY A 40 -0.75 22.55 -2.45
N LYS A 41 -1.34 21.38 -2.67
CA LYS A 41 -1.03 20.16 -1.93
C LYS A 41 -1.20 18.93 -2.81
N LEU A 42 -0.18 18.06 -2.81
CA LEU A 42 -0.22 16.69 -3.34
C LEU A 42 -0.53 15.75 -2.17
N THR A 43 -1.72 15.14 -2.17
CA THR A 43 -2.16 14.22 -1.12
C THR A 43 -2.07 12.80 -1.62
N VAL A 44 -1.30 11.94 -0.96
CA VAL A 44 -1.09 10.55 -1.38
C VAL A 44 -1.40 9.57 -0.25
N GLY A 45 -2.00 8.43 -0.59
CA GLY A 45 -2.21 7.33 0.35
C GLY A 45 -0.94 6.48 0.45
N THR A 46 -0.46 6.25 1.68
CA THR A 46 0.78 5.52 1.96
C THR A 46 0.57 4.55 3.11
N GLU A 47 1.19 3.37 3.05
CA GLU A 47 1.41 2.51 4.21
C GLU A 47 2.85 2.70 4.70
N ALA A 48 3.02 3.47 5.78
CA ALA A 48 4.36 3.76 6.30
C ALA A 48 4.86 2.68 7.29
N ALA A 49 4.74 1.42 6.89
CA ALA A 49 5.21 0.22 7.60
C ALA A 49 5.95 -0.76 6.66
N TYR A 50 6.49 -0.24 5.53
CA TYR A 50 7.08 -1.03 4.45
C TYR A 50 8.52 -0.58 4.14
N GLU A 51 9.39 -0.60 5.16
CA GLU A 51 10.81 -0.25 5.01
C GLU A 51 11.53 -1.17 3.99
N PRO A 52 12.41 -0.63 3.11
CA PRO A 52 12.88 0.75 3.03
C PRO A 52 12.11 1.63 2.04
N TYR A 53 10.95 1.20 1.55
CA TYR A 53 10.14 1.97 0.61
C TYR A 53 9.46 3.17 1.29
N GLU A 54 8.57 2.91 2.25
CA GLU A 54 7.85 3.92 3.03
C GLU A 54 7.75 3.45 4.49
N PHE A 55 8.27 4.25 5.42
CA PHE A 55 8.22 3.93 6.84
C PHE A 55 8.28 5.19 7.72
N VAL A 56 7.93 5.04 8.99
CA VAL A 56 7.99 6.16 9.95
C VAL A 56 9.34 6.16 10.65
N GLU A 57 10.06 7.29 10.56
CA GLU A 57 11.27 7.58 11.34
C GLU A 57 11.12 8.94 11.99
N ASN A 58 11.34 9.03 13.32
CA ASN A 58 11.21 10.29 14.09
C ASN A 58 9.86 11.01 13.87
N GLY A 59 8.77 10.24 13.74
CA GLY A 59 7.42 10.76 13.54
C GLY A 59 7.11 11.29 12.14
N LYS A 60 8.01 11.08 11.17
CA LYS A 60 7.82 11.48 9.77
C LYS A 60 7.85 10.25 8.87
N VAL A 61 7.10 10.29 7.78
CA VAL A 61 7.22 9.29 6.72
C VAL A 61 8.50 9.58 5.93
N VAL A 62 9.33 8.56 5.78
CA VAL A 62 10.59 8.60 5.03
C VAL A 62 10.71 7.34 4.17
N GLY A 63 11.74 7.26 3.33
CA GLY A 63 12.02 6.09 2.52
C GLY A 63 12.20 6.41 1.05
N TYR A 64 12.42 5.38 0.26
CA TYR A 64 12.63 5.50 -1.19
C TYR A 64 11.43 6.17 -1.89
N GLY A 65 10.21 5.76 -1.56
CA GLY A 65 9.01 6.35 -2.13
C GLY A 65 8.82 7.81 -1.70
N HIS A 66 9.18 8.17 -0.46
CA HIS A 66 9.14 9.55 0.01
C HIS A 66 10.08 10.45 -0.79
N ASP A 67 11.33 10.03 -1.05
CA ASP A 67 12.29 10.82 -1.86
C ASP A 67 11.74 11.07 -3.29
N ILE A 68 11.08 10.09 -3.90
CA ILE A 68 10.43 10.26 -5.21
C ILE A 68 9.25 11.24 -5.13
N LEU A 69 8.44 11.15 -4.08
CA LEU A 69 7.29 12.05 -3.86
C LEU A 69 7.73 13.49 -3.62
N ASP A 70 8.81 13.72 -2.90
CA ASP A 70 9.38 15.06 -2.69
C ASP A 70 9.78 15.70 -4.03
N TYR A 71 10.41 14.91 -4.93
CA TYR A 71 10.68 15.37 -6.29
C TYR A 71 9.40 15.76 -7.04
N MET A 72 8.35 14.91 -6.97
CA MET A 72 7.07 15.16 -7.64
C MET A 72 6.35 16.40 -7.10
N ALA A 73 6.29 16.56 -5.78
CA ALA A 73 5.69 17.73 -5.12
C ALA A 73 6.43 19.02 -5.48
N SER A 74 7.77 18.98 -5.47
CA SER A 74 8.61 20.10 -5.90
C SER A 74 8.36 20.49 -7.35
N LYS A 75 8.25 19.50 -8.25
CA LYS A 75 7.95 19.71 -9.69
C LYS A 75 6.56 20.34 -9.91
N LEU A 76 5.59 20.04 -9.06
CA LEU A 76 4.26 20.66 -9.09
C LEU A 76 4.23 22.04 -8.43
N GLY A 77 5.23 22.39 -7.60
CA GLY A 77 5.26 23.61 -6.78
C GLY A 77 4.27 23.57 -5.61
N VAL A 78 4.04 22.38 -5.03
CA VAL A 78 3.07 22.14 -3.95
C VAL A 78 3.72 21.45 -2.75
N THR A 79 3.02 21.41 -1.62
CA THR A 79 3.43 20.64 -0.45
C THR A 79 3.02 19.17 -0.59
N LEU A 80 3.79 18.23 -0.01
CA LEU A 80 3.47 16.81 0.06
C LEU A 80 2.70 16.51 1.34
N ASP A 81 1.60 15.76 1.22
CA ASP A 81 0.79 15.24 2.32
C ASP A 81 0.63 13.71 2.16
N GLN A 82 1.34 12.93 2.97
CA GLN A 82 1.26 11.48 2.97
C GLN A 82 0.28 11.00 4.04
N VAL A 83 -0.90 10.55 3.61
CA VAL A 83 -1.93 9.99 4.47
C VAL A 83 -1.57 8.53 4.80
N ASN A 84 -1.01 8.31 5.98
CA ASN A 84 -0.61 6.98 6.43
C ASN A 84 -1.83 6.17 6.87
N LEU A 85 -2.08 5.05 6.19
CA LEU A 85 -3.18 4.12 6.45
C LEU A 85 -2.69 2.67 6.37
N PRO A 86 -3.37 1.73 7.07
CA PRO A 86 -3.18 0.30 6.81
C PRO A 86 -3.44 -0.03 5.34
N PHE A 87 -2.66 -0.98 4.78
CA PHE A 87 -2.70 -1.33 3.35
C PHE A 87 -4.11 -1.60 2.82
N GLN A 88 -4.96 -2.29 3.61
CA GLN A 88 -6.33 -2.63 3.23
C GLN A 88 -7.22 -1.39 2.96
N GLY A 89 -6.89 -0.26 3.55
CA GLY A 89 -7.65 1.00 3.39
C GLY A 89 -7.24 1.82 2.17
N LEU A 90 -6.09 1.53 1.55
CA LEU A 90 -5.51 2.38 0.50
C LEU A 90 -6.29 2.31 -0.82
N LEU A 91 -6.49 1.12 -1.38
CA LEU A 91 -7.20 0.98 -2.65
C LEU A 91 -8.68 1.39 -2.58
N PRO A 92 -9.44 1.06 -1.52
CA PRO A 92 -10.77 1.63 -1.30
C PRO A 92 -10.75 3.16 -1.16
N GLY A 93 -9.78 3.71 -0.43
CA GLY A 93 -9.61 5.16 -0.28
C GLY A 93 -9.33 5.88 -1.60
N LEU A 94 -8.55 5.26 -2.50
CA LEU A 94 -8.32 5.77 -3.84
C LEU A 94 -9.62 5.87 -4.66
N MET A 95 -10.45 4.84 -4.62
CA MET A 95 -11.72 4.82 -5.36
C MET A 95 -12.73 5.85 -4.87
N THR A 96 -12.58 6.35 -3.64
CA THR A 96 -13.39 7.43 -3.08
C THR A 96 -12.69 8.79 -3.11
N HIS A 97 -11.61 8.92 -3.89
CA HIS A 97 -10.80 10.13 -4.03
C HIS A 97 -10.35 10.74 -2.69
N LYS A 98 -10.06 9.89 -1.70
CA LYS A 98 -9.51 10.34 -0.40
C LYS A 98 -8.12 10.95 -0.56
N PHE A 99 -7.40 10.58 -1.60
CA PHE A 99 -6.08 11.07 -2.00
C PHE A 99 -5.94 11.00 -3.53
N ASP A 100 -4.98 11.72 -4.08
CA ASP A 100 -4.75 11.84 -5.52
C ASP A 100 -4.30 10.52 -6.15
N PHE A 101 -3.44 9.79 -5.44
CA PHE A 101 -3.04 8.43 -5.82
C PHE A 101 -2.50 7.67 -4.60
N VAL A 102 -2.28 6.38 -4.77
CA VAL A 102 -1.64 5.53 -3.77
C VAL A 102 -0.16 5.46 -4.09
N ALA A 103 0.65 6.03 -3.20
CA ALA A 103 2.11 5.98 -3.23
C ALA A 103 2.61 5.06 -2.11
N THR A 104 2.28 3.80 -2.23
CA THR A 104 2.91 2.70 -1.51
C THR A 104 3.21 1.59 -2.51
N SER A 105 4.09 0.68 -2.16
CA SER A 105 4.60 -0.35 -3.06
C SER A 105 3.56 -1.46 -3.28
N VAL A 106 2.59 -1.22 -4.19
CA VAL A 106 1.52 -2.16 -4.53
C VAL A 106 2.01 -3.19 -5.55
N GLY A 107 1.93 -4.47 -5.20
CA GLY A 107 2.23 -5.55 -6.15
C GLY A 107 1.23 -5.60 -7.30
N ILE A 108 1.75 -5.57 -8.54
CA ILE A 108 0.96 -5.70 -9.76
C ILE A 108 0.43 -7.14 -9.87
N ASN A 109 -0.86 -7.30 -10.09
CA ASN A 109 -1.51 -8.55 -10.43
C ASN A 109 -2.68 -8.32 -11.39
N PRO A 110 -3.18 -9.37 -12.11
CA PRO A 110 -4.23 -9.22 -13.12
C PRO A 110 -5.54 -8.62 -12.60
N GLU A 111 -5.96 -8.96 -11.38
CA GLU A 111 -7.21 -8.46 -10.82
C GLU A 111 -7.14 -6.96 -10.50
N ARG A 112 -6.02 -6.53 -9.90
CA ARG A 112 -5.80 -5.11 -9.60
C ARG A 112 -5.62 -4.30 -10.87
N ALA A 113 -4.85 -4.80 -11.84
CA ALA A 113 -4.56 -4.10 -13.08
C ALA A 113 -5.81 -3.85 -13.95
N LYS A 114 -6.87 -4.66 -13.81
CA LYS A 114 -8.18 -4.43 -14.43
C LYS A 114 -9.01 -3.34 -13.75
N ARG A 115 -8.65 -2.93 -12.54
CA ARG A 115 -9.45 -2.00 -11.73
C ARG A 115 -8.75 -0.69 -11.41
N PHE A 116 -7.44 -0.65 -11.55
CA PHE A 116 -6.59 0.46 -11.12
C PHE A 116 -5.51 0.75 -12.16
N ALA A 117 -5.22 2.03 -12.36
CA ALA A 117 -4.17 2.46 -13.27
C ALA A 117 -2.80 2.42 -12.57
N PHE A 118 -2.01 1.41 -12.88
CA PHE A 118 -0.65 1.27 -12.34
C PHE A 118 0.34 2.17 -13.07
N SER A 119 1.25 2.76 -12.30
CA SER A 119 2.45 3.45 -12.83
C SER A 119 3.47 2.46 -13.38
N GLU A 120 4.55 2.98 -13.97
CA GLU A 120 5.80 2.23 -14.14
C GLU A 120 6.25 1.67 -12.78
N PRO A 121 6.90 0.48 -12.76
CA PRO A 121 7.37 -0.12 -11.51
C PRO A 121 8.38 0.77 -10.77
N VAL A 122 8.24 0.82 -9.45
CA VAL A 122 9.19 1.45 -8.53
C VAL A 122 10.09 0.42 -7.85
N GLY A 123 9.79 -0.86 -8.00
CA GLY A 123 10.58 -1.95 -7.43
C GLY A 123 10.15 -3.33 -7.89
N VAL A 124 10.93 -4.34 -7.48
CA VAL A 124 10.66 -5.76 -7.67
C VAL A 124 11.04 -6.52 -6.41
N VAL A 125 10.22 -7.49 -6.00
CA VAL A 125 10.46 -8.30 -4.81
C VAL A 125 10.08 -9.75 -5.02
N ASP A 126 10.81 -10.64 -4.34
CA ASP A 126 10.41 -12.04 -4.14
C ASP A 126 9.48 -12.17 -2.93
N THR A 127 8.61 -13.16 -2.91
CA THR A 127 7.93 -13.60 -1.70
C THR A 127 8.73 -14.73 -1.07
N VAL A 128 9.18 -14.52 0.18
CA VAL A 128 10.04 -15.46 0.89
C VAL A 128 9.34 -16.04 2.12
N LEU A 129 9.81 -17.22 2.52
CA LEU A 129 9.40 -17.94 3.72
C LEU A 129 10.43 -17.71 4.81
N VAL A 130 9.99 -17.22 5.97
CA VAL A 130 10.85 -16.87 7.11
C VAL A 130 10.44 -17.67 8.32
N VAL A 131 11.42 -18.25 8.98
CA VAL A 131 11.25 -19.00 10.23
C VAL A 131 12.24 -18.53 11.29
N ARG A 132 12.01 -18.87 12.54
CA ARG A 132 12.99 -18.66 13.61
C ARG A 132 14.26 -19.47 13.32
N SER A 133 15.43 -18.92 13.57
CA SER A 133 16.71 -19.56 13.29
C SER A 133 16.91 -20.89 14.03
N ASN A 134 16.34 -21.00 15.23
CA ASN A 134 16.42 -22.20 16.07
C ASN A 134 15.38 -23.28 15.75
N ASP A 135 14.50 -23.05 14.79
CA ASP A 135 13.54 -24.04 14.33
C ASP A 135 14.17 -24.92 13.26
N SER A 136 14.57 -26.12 13.64
CA SER A 136 15.20 -27.09 12.73
C SER A 136 14.18 -27.99 11.99
N ALA A 137 12.91 -27.98 12.41
CA ALA A 137 11.88 -28.82 11.82
C ALA A 137 11.44 -28.32 10.43
N ILE A 138 11.55 -27.00 10.19
CA ILE A 138 11.11 -26.37 8.93
C ILE A 138 12.37 -25.91 8.18
N ALA A 139 12.92 -26.73 7.31
CA ALA A 139 14.18 -26.46 6.59
C ALA A 139 13.99 -25.92 5.16
N LYS A 140 12.89 -26.23 4.50
CA LYS A 140 12.57 -25.88 3.11
C LYS A 140 11.08 -25.56 2.95
N ALA A 141 10.69 -25.07 1.78
CA ALA A 141 9.32 -24.62 1.52
C ALA A 141 8.25 -25.68 1.74
N GLU A 142 8.53 -26.94 1.39
CA GLU A 142 7.56 -28.03 1.55
C GLU A 142 7.30 -28.41 3.02
N ASP A 143 8.24 -28.14 3.89
CA ASP A 143 8.15 -28.50 5.31
C ASP A 143 7.11 -27.64 6.08
N ILE A 144 6.59 -26.58 5.45
CA ILE A 144 5.58 -25.72 6.08
C ILE A 144 4.17 -26.32 6.10
N ALA A 145 3.96 -27.47 5.48
CA ALA A 145 2.72 -28.23 5.58
C ALA A 145 2.46 -28.62 7.04
N GLY A 146 1.21 -28.44 7.50
CA GLY A 146 0.82 -28.69 8.90
C GLY A 146 1.22 -27.60 9.90
N HIS A 147 1.89 -26.51 9.46
CA HIS A 147 2.32 -25.41 10.30
C HIS A 147 1.39 -24.19 10.17
N VAL A 148 1.42 -23.31 11.17
CA VAL A 148 0.69 -22.04 11.16
C VAL A 148 1.52 -20.99 10.44
N VAL A 149 0.99 -20.46 9.34
CA VAL A 149 1.66 -19.43 8.54
C VAL A 149 1.02 -18.07 8.73
N GLY A 150 1.75 -17.00 8.44
CA GLY A 150 1.22 -15.63 8.52
C GLY A 150 1.72 -14.72 7.40
N THR A 151 0.85 -13.82 6.97
CA THR A 151 1.18 -12.77 6.00
C THR A 151 0.33 -11.53 6.21
N GLN A 152 0.60 -10.46 5.46
CA GLN A 152 -0.20 -9.24 5.52
C GLN A 152 -1.50 -9.39 4.71
N MET A 153 -2.61 -9.00 5.32
CA MET A 153 -3.94 -8.98 4.72
C MET A 153 -3.99 -8.04 3.52
N GLY A 154 -4.56 -8.53 2.41
CA GLY A 154 -4.72 -7.75 1.18
C GLY A 154 -3.43 -7.52 0.38
N SER A 155 -2.25 -7.92 0.88
CA SER A 155 -0.97 -7.79 0.17
C SER A 155 -0.88 -8.72 -1.05
N SER A 156 0.17 -8.57 -1.85
CA SER A 156 0.46 -9.53 -2.94
C SER A 156 0.95 -10.89 -2.43
N SER A 157 1.48 -10.95 -1.21
CA SER A 157 1.92 -12.22 -0.59
C SER A 157 0.75 -13.11 -0.19
N GLN A 158 -0.43 -12.55 0.12
CA GLN A 158 -1.59 -13.34 0.53
C GLN A 158 -2.06 -14.31 -0.55
N PRO A 159 -2.38 -13.91 -1.79
CA PRO A 159 -2.78 -14.87 -2.83
C PRO A 159 -1.66 -15.86 -3.19
N ILE A 160 -0.38 -15.47 -3.09
CA ILE A 160 0.76 -16.37 -3.28
C ILE A 160 0.77 -17.45 -2.18
N ALA A 161 0.57 -17.07 -0.92
CA ALA A 161 0.47 -18.01 0.19
C ALA A 161 -0.70 -18.99 0.02
N GLN A 162 -1.87 -18.49 -0.40
CA GLN A 162 -3.05 -19.32 -0.66
C GLN A 162 -2.84 -20.30 -1.83
N ALA A 163 -2.17 -19.86 -2.91
CA ALA A 163 -1.84 -20.72 -4.04
C ALA A 163 -0.84 -21.81 -3.64
N PHE A 164 0.13 -21.48 -2.80
CA PHE A 164 1.10 -22.46 -2.31
C PHE A 164 0.45 -23.48 -1.35
N ASP A 165 -0.47 -23.06 -0.48
CA ASP A 165 -1.29 -23.94 0.33
C ASP A 165 -2.07 -24.97 -0.54
N ALA A 166 -2.70 -24.48 -1.61
CA ALA A 166 -3.40 -25.34 -2.54
C ALA A 166 -2.46 -26.37 -3.20
N GLN A 167 -1.24 -25.97 -3.58
CA GLN A 167 -0.23 -26.89 -4.10
C GLN A 167 0.22 -27.94 -3.07
N LEU A 168 0.40 -27.54 -1.81
CA LEU A 168 0.75 -28.49 -0.74
C LEU A 168 -0.38 -29.48 -0.49
N LYS A 169 -1.63 -29.06 -0.51
CA LYS A 169 -2.81 -29.94 -0.38
C LYS A 169 -2.88 -31.00 -1.47
N THR A 170 -2.46 -30.72 -2.70
CA THR A 170 -2.37 -31.75 -3.75
C THR A 170 -1.32 -32.82 -3.46
N LYS A 171 -0.35 -32.52 -2.56
CA LYS A 171 0.71 -33.43 -2.12
C LYS A 171 0.41 -34.14 -0.80
N GLY A 172 -0.79 -33.89 -0.21
CA GLY A 172 -1.27 -34.60 0.96
C GLY A 172 -1.58 -33.74 2.18
N ALA A 173 -0.93 -32.57 2.37
CA ALA A 173 -1.18 -31.71 3.53
C ALA A 173 -0.93 -30.24 3.21
N GLY A 174 -1.90 -29.35 3.51
CA GLY A 174 -1.74 -27.89 3.46
C GLY A 174 -1.25 -27.32 4.79
N TYR A 175 -1.40 -25.99 4.94
CA TYR A 175 -1.13 -25.32 6.21
C TYR A 175 -2.09 -25.80 7.31
N ALA A 176 -1.66 -25.73 8.58
CA ALA A 176 -2.59 -25.89 9.70
C ALA A 176 -3.55 -24.69 9.79
N ASP A 177 -3.03 -23.49 9.58
CA ASP A 177 -3.82 -22.25 9.56
C ASP A 177 -3.04 -21.16 8.81
N ILE A 178 -3.76 -20.14 8.28
CA ILE A 178 -3.19 -18.92 7.73
C ILE A 178 -3.71 -17.69 8.48
N LYS A 179 -2.84 -17.01 9.20
CA LYS A 179 -3.16 -15.79 9.94
C LYS A 179 -2.85 -14.56 9.12
N LEU A 180 -3.78 -13.61 9.09
CA LEU A 180 -3.67 -12.36 8.35
C LEU A 180 -3.46 -11.19 9.30
N PHE A 181 -2.41 -10.39 9.05
CA PHE A 181 -2.00 -9.26 9.88
C PHE A 181 -2.21 -7.93 9.15
N GLN A 182 -2.28 -6.83 9.89
CA GLN A 182 -2.42 -5.52 9.29
C GLN A 182 -1.17 -5.05 8.54
N ALA A 183 0.02 -5.35 9.10
CA ALA A 183 1.30 -4.96 8.52
C ALA A 183 2.34 -6.08 8.67
N TYR A 184 3.39 -6.08 7.85
CA TYR A 184 4.45 -7.09 7.93
C TYR A 184 5.25 -7.07 9.24
N PRO A 185 5.51 -5.94 9.92
CA PRO A 185 6.10 -5.96 11.25
C PRO A 185 5.31 -6.81 12.26
N ASP A 186 3.96 -6.85 12.16
CA ASP A 186 3.13 -7.66 13.04
C ASP A 186 3.35 -9.18 12.82
N VAL A 187 3.63 -9.58 11.57
CA VAL A 187 3.99 -10.96 11.22
C VAL A 187 5.28 -11.36 11.94
N MET A 188 6.28 -10.46 11.99
CA MET A 188 7.54 -10.73 12.69
C MET A 188 7.36 -10.82 14.20
N VAL A 189 6.55 -9.93 14.78
CA VAL A 189 6.20 -10.01 16.22
C VAL A 189 5.53 -11.35 16.53
N ALA A 190 4.59 -11.79 15.69
CA ALA A 190 3.91 -13.07 15.86
C ALA A 190 4.87 -14.27 15.71
N LEU A 191 5.86 -14.18 14.82
CA LEU A 191 6.91 -15.19 14.67
C LEU A 191 7.79 -15.24 15.94
N THR A 192 8.23 -14.09 16.45
CA THR A 192 9.00 -13.96 17.70
C THR A 192 8.27 -14.58 18.89
N ASN A 193 6.98 -14.28 19.02
CA ASN A 193 6.12 -14.75 20.11
C ASN A 193 5.63 -16.21 19.92
N LYS A 194 6.08 -16.91 18.88
CA LYS A 194 5.71 -18.31 18.55
C LYS A 194 4.21 -18.51 18.31
N THR A 195 3.47 -17.47 17.94
CA THR A 195 2.07 -17.57 17.50
C THR A 195 1.95 -17.89 16.02
N LEU A 196 3.07 -17.83 15.30
CA LEU A 196 3.31 -18.33 13.96
C LEU A 196 4.52 -19.23 13.93
N ASP A 197 4.55 -20.17 12.99
CA ASP A 197 5.70 -20.97 12.65
C ASP A 197 6.47 -20.37 11.47
N VAL A 198 5.76 -19.84 10.47
CA VAL A 198 6.32 -19.30 9.23
C VAL A 198 5.71 -17.95 8.88
N GLY A 199 6.55 -16.96 8.59
CA GLY A 199 6.17 -15.70 7.97
C GLY A 199 6.31 -15.77 6.43
N ILE A 200 5.30 -15.34 5.70
CA ILE A 200 5.30 -15.23 4.24
C ILE A 200 5.31 -13.76 3.87
N MET A 201 6.45 -13.25 3.40
CA MET A 201 6.70 -11.80 3.31
C MET A 201 7.58 -11.43 2.11
N PRO A 202 7.57 -10.15 1.67
CA PRO A 202 8.50 -9.65 0.67
C PRO A 202 9.96 -9.69 1.15
N SER A 203 10.87 -10.07 0.25
CA SER A 203 12.30 -10.25 0.54
C SER A 203 13.00 -9.00 1.08
N ASN A 204 12.62 -7.81 0.61
CA ASN A 204 13.16 -6.53 1.08
C ASN A 204 12.79 -6.24 2.54
N VAL A 205 11.54 -6.48 2.92
CA VAL A 205 11.07 -6.30 4.31
C VAL A 205 11.82 -7.26 5.24
N VAL A 206 11.95 -8.52 4.83
CA VAL A 206 12.70 -9.53 5.60
C VAL A 206 14.17 -9.13 5.77
N ALA A 207 14.82 -8.63 4.72
CA ALA A 207 16.21 -8.20 4.78
C ALA A 207 16.43 -7.08 5.84
N VAL A 208 15.51 -6.12 5.90
CA VAL A 208 15.55 -5.04 6.92
C VAL A 208 15.33 -5.60 8.32
N LEU A 209 14.32 -6.45 8.50
CA LEU A 209 14.00 -7.02 9.81
C LEU A 209 15.14 -7.91 10.33
N MET A 210 15.73 -8.74 9.47
CA MET A 210 16.90 -9.57 9.84
C MET A 210 18.14 -8.73 10.17
N LYS A 211 18.29 -7.54 9.55
CA LYS A 211 19.35 -6.60 9.91
C LYS A 211 19.14 -5.97 11.29
N LYS A 212 17.89 -5.70 11.66
CA LYS A 212 17.51 -5.16 12.99
C LYS A 212 17.62 -6.21 14.10
N GLU A 213 17.37 -7.47 13.77
CA GLU A 213 17.38 -8.61 14.70
C GLU A 213 18.30 -9.74 14.19
N PRO A 214 19.63 -9.54 14.23
CA PRO A 214 20.59 -10.50 13.68
C PRO A 214 20.51 -11.86 14.36
N GLY A 215 20.49 -12.92 13.55
CA GLY A 215 20.54 -14.31 14.03
C GLY A 215 19.20 -14.87 14.55
N GLN A 216 18.15 -14.06 14.66
CA GLN A 216 16.87 -14.55 15.17
C GLN A 216 16.05 -15.31 14.13
N PHE A 217 16.19 -14.96 12.85
CA PHE A 217 15.39 -15.50 11.75
C PHE A 217 16.25 -15.98 10.60
N ARG A 218 15.71 -16.88 9.79
CA ARG A 218 16.32 -17.33 8.54
C ARG A 218 15.26 -17.49 7.45
N VAL A 219 15.68 -17.26 6.21
CA VAL A 219 14.88 -17.55 5.01
C VAL A 219 15.07 -19.01 4.62
N ILE A 220 13.98 -19.72 4.36
CA ILE A 220 13.99 -21.15 3.98
C ILE A 220 13.64 -21.39 2.51
N GLY A 221 13.22 -20.37 1.79
CA GLY A 221 12.91 -20.47 0.37
C GLY A 221 12.09 -19.29 -0.13
N LYS A 222 11.77 -19.37 -1.43
CA LYS A 222 10.89 -18.44 -2.14
C LYS A 222 9.68 -19.19 -2.66
N ILE A 223 8.55 -18.52 -2.76
CA ILE A 223 7.33 -19.04 -3.38
C ILE A 223 6.73 -18.02 -4.36
N GLY A 224 6.10 -18.53 -5.41
CA GLY A 224 5.54 -17.71 -6.48
C GLY A 224 6.60 -16.99 -7.31
N GLU A 225 6.12 -16.25 -8.31
CA GLU A 225 6.98 -15.44 -9.17
C GLU A 225 7.27 -14.08 -8.52
N PRO A 226 8.44 -13.44 -8.83
CA PRO A 226 8.74 -12.10 -8.37
C PRO A 226 7.61 -11.12 -8.73
N LYS A 227 7.34 -10.17 -7.85
CA LYS A 227 6.30 -9.16 -8.07
C LYS A 227 6.90 -7.80 -8.32
N MET A 228 6.47 -7.17 -9.41
CA MET A 228 6.74 -5.77 -9.64
C MET A 228 5.84 -4.95 -8.74
N LEU A 229 6.42 -3.94 -8.11
CA LEU A 229 5.77 -2.99 -7.22
C LEU A 229 5.60 -1.67 -7.96
N ALA A 230 4.42 -1.10 -7.94
CA ALA A 230 4.13 0.17 -8.58
C ALA A 230 3.17 1.02 -7.74
N TRP A 231 3.02 2.28 -8.09
CA TRP A 231 2.03 3.17 -7.53
C TRP A 231 0.73 3.09 -8.33
N VAL A 232 -0.36 3.55 -7.73
CA VAL A 232 -1.69 3.30 -8.29
C VAL A 232 -2.49 4.58 -8.33
N ALA A 233 -2.96 4.96 -9.53
CA ALA A 233 -3.92 6.02 -9.75
C ALA A 233 -5.33 5.46 -9.95
N ASN A 234 -6.35 6.31 -9.76
CA ASN A 234 -7.71 5.99 -10.14
C ASN A 234 -7.76 5.78 -11.67
N PRO A 235 -8.46 4.77 -12.19
CA PRO A 235 -8.54 4.52 -13.63
C PRO A 235 -9.15 5.68 -14.43
N GLN A 236 -9.87 6.60 -13.78
CA GLN A 236 -10.40 7.81 -14.39
C GLN A 236 -9.37 8.95 -14.46
N ASP A 237 -8.31 8.91 -13.64
CA ASP A 237 -7.31 9.97 -13.48
C ASP A 237 -6.01 9.63 -14.24
N LEU A 238 -6.10 9.34 -15.54
CA LEU A 238 -4.96 8.96 -16.38
C LEU A 238 -3.88 10.04 -16.47
N GLU A 239 -4.22 11.31 -16.27
CA GLU A 239 -3.27 12.42 -16.19
C GLU A 239 -2.32 12.23 -14.98
N ILE A 240 -2.83 11.76 -13.85
CA ILE A 240 -2.04 11.47 -12.65
C ILE A 240 -1.05 10.33 -12.93
N ARG A 241 -1.53 9.22 -13.54
CA ARG A 241 -0.63 8.12 -13.94
C ARG A 241 0.48 8.61 -14.90
N THR A 242 0.11 9.41 -15.88
CA THR A 242 1.07 9.97 -16.85
C THR A 242 2.10 10.85 -16.16
N PHE A 243 1.69 11.68 -15.19
CA PHE A 243 2.58 12.50 -14.39
C PHE A 243 3.56 11.66 -13.56
N ILE A 244 3.08 10.58 -12.92
CA ILE A 244 3.94 9.65 -12.16
C ILE A 244 4.99 9.04 -13.09
N ASN A 245 4.59 8.47 -14.25
CA ASN A 245 5.50 7.84 -15.19
C ASN A 245 6.52 8.82 -15.78
N THR A 246 6.07 10.03 -16.15
CA THR A 246 6.98 11.08 -16.63
C THR A 246 8.03 11.43 -15.57
N SER A 247 7.61 11.55 -14.31
CA SER A 247 8.53 11.87 -13.20
C SER A 247 9.53 10.74 -12.95
N LEU A 248 9.08 9.48 -12.97
CA LEU A 248 9.98 8.31 -12.87
C LEU A 248 10.98 8.24 -14.04
N THR A 249 10.51 8.50 -15.26
CA THR A 249 11.38 8.56 -16.45
C THR A 249 12.44 9.67 -16.33
N GLU A 250 12.07 10.86 -15.85
CA GLU A 250 13.01 11.96 -15.62
C GLU A 250 14.05 11.64 -14.55
N LEU A 251 13.62 11.08 -13.41
CA LEU A 251 14.52 10.61 -12.35
C LEU A 251 15.46 9.52 -12.84
N THR A 252 14.99 8.63 -13.70
CA THR A 252 15.83 7.60 -14.33
C THR A 252 16.87 8.21 -15.26
N LYS A 253 16.46 9.08 -16.17
CA LYS A 253 17.36 9.75 -17.15
C LYS A 253 18.42 10.62 -16.48
N SER A 254 18.07 11.29 -15.38
CA SER A 254 19.02 12.11 -14.61
C SER A 254 19.95 11.30 -13.71
N GLY A 255 19.71 9.99 -13.54
CA GLY A 255 20.43 9.12 -12.60
C GLY A 255 20.03 9.29 -11.13
N GLN A 256 19.11 10.20 -10.82
CA GLN A 256 18.65 10.44 -9.45
C GLN A 256 17.92 9.22 -8.87
N LEU A 257 17.13 8.51 -9.70
CA LEU A 257 16.45 7.29 -9.24
C LEU A 257 17.45 6.23 -8.78
N ALA A 258 18.55 6.05 -9.51
CA ALA A 258 19.62 5.12 -9.14
C ALA A 258 20.34 5.55 -7.84
N GLN A 259 20.50 6.85 -7.59
CA GLN A 259 21.04 7.38 -6.34
C GLN A 259 20.11 7.10 -5.16
N MET A 260 18.80 7.33 -5.32
CA MET A 260 17.79 7.01 -4.32
C MET A 260 17.76 5.50 -4.01
N GLN A 261 17.83 4.65 -5.04
CA GLN A 261 17.93 3.20 -4.87
C GLN A 261 19.16 2.79 -4.06
N LYS A 262 20.35 3.32 -4.40
CA LYS A 262 21.59 3.04 -3.66
C LYS A 262 21.50 3.52 -2.21
N LYS A 263 20.90 4.70 -1.97
CA LYS A 263 20.72 5.25 -0.61
C LYS A 263 19.89 4.30 0.26
N TRP A 264 18.80 3.77 -0.26
CA TRP A 264 17.81 3.04 0.55
C TRP A 264 18.01 1.52 0.54
N PHE A 265 18.44 0.96 -0.60
CA PHE A 265 18.59 -0.49 -0.77
C PHE A 265 20.06 -0.95 -0.79
N GLY A 266 21.01 -0.04 -1.04
CA GLY A 266 22.42 -0.37 -1.23
C GLY A 266 22.77 -0.87 -2.64
N TYR A 267 21.77 -1.01 -3.53
CA TYR A 267 21.93 -1.46 -4.94
C TYR A 267 20.96 -0.71 -5.85
N THR A 268 21.12 -0.89 -7.16
CA THR A 268 20.20 -0.36 -8.17
C THR A 268 19.34 -1.48 -8.75
N MET A 269 18.09 -1.16 -9.09
CA MET A 269 17.15 -2.06 -9.74
C MET A 269 17.00 -1.68 -11.21
N ASN A 270 17.08 -2.65 -12.12
CA ASN A 270 16.72 -2.46 -13.52
C ASN A 270 15.21 -2.76 -13.67
N LEU A 271 14.41 -1.70 -13.73
CA LEU A 271 12.97 -1.80 -13.81
C LEU A 271 12.49 -1.56 -15.24
N PRO A 272 11.55 -2.38 -15.76
CA PRO A 272 11.01 -2.19 -17.11
C PRO A 272 10.10 -0.96 -17.18
N THR A 273 10.12 -0.26 -18.29
CA THR A 273 9.19 0.84 -18.59
C THR A 273 8.03 0.41 -19.50
N SER A 274 8.04 -0.86 -19.94
CA SER A 274 6.97 -1.45 -20.76
C SER A 274 6.88 -2.96 -20.52
N GLY A 275 5.73 -3.57 -20.89
CA GLY A 275 5.53 -5.02 -20.77
C GLY A 275 5.39 -5.54 -19.34
N TYR A 276 5.23 -4.67 -18.36
CA TYR A 276 5.08 -5.02 -16.94
C TYR A 276 3.63 -5.20 -16.51
N LEU A 277 2.69 -4.71 -17.30
CA LEU A 277 1.26 -4.85 -17.02
C LEU A 277 0.74 -6.17 -17.61
N PRO A 278 -0.13 -6.88 -16.89
CA PRO A 278 -0.82 -8.05 -17.42
C PRO A 278 -1.83 -7.66 -18.49
N GLU A 279 -2.24 -8.64 -19.30
CA GLU A 279 -3.28 -8.47 -20.31
C GLU A 279 -4.60 -7.97 -19.68
N GLY A 280 -5.25 -7.02 -20.36
CA GLY A 280 -6.51 -6.40 -19.90
C GLY A 280 -6.33 -5.36 -18.78
N ALA A 281 -5.11 -4.85 -18.56
CA ALA A 281 -4.87 -3.72 -17.65
C ALA A 281 -5.48 -2.42 -18.19
N VAL A 282 -5.95 -1.54 -17.28
CA VAL A 282 -6.47 -0.19 -17.60
C VAL A 282 -5.34 0.82 -17.80
#